data_b67e85c08e219320fe4926fe2659076b
#
_entry.id   b67e85c08e219320fe4926fe2659076b
#
_cell.length_a   1.000
_cell.length_b   1.000
_cell.length_c   1.000
_cell.angle_alpha   90.00
_cell.angle_beta   90.00
_cell.angle_gamma   90.00
#
_symmetry.space_group_name_H-M   'P 1'
#
loop_
_entity.id
_entity.type
_entity.pdbx_description
1 polymer ?
#
loop_
_entity_poly.entity_id
_entity_poly.type
_entity_poly.pdbx_seq_one_letter_code
_entity_poly.pdbx_strand_id
1 'polypeptide(L)'
;MRAWMTLGVIALLCVGLLAQQKPAPNPIKTTVAALLENPDKFHRKMVQVEGEVDDLKKKTSRAGNPSTTFKLDSGGKQITVFSYGHLSVEEDDKVVVVGKFHKERRVGRSTFKNEIDASPKEGGSVRKKQ
;
A
#
# COMPACT_ATOMS: atom_id res chain seq x y z
N MET A 1 -40.86 -25.67 -36.66
CA MET A 1 -40.63 -25.42 -36.36
C MET A 1 -39.83 -24.92 -35.69
N ARG A 2 -39.47 -24.75 -35.48
CA ARG A 2 -38.90 -24.31 -34.90
C ARG A 2 -37.76 -23.98 -34.63
N ALA A 3 -37.17 -23.62 -34.43
CA ALA A 3 -36.12 -23.43 -34.44
C ALA A 3 -35.61 -22.53 -33.67
N TRP A 4 -35.39 -22.37 -33.41
CA TRP A 4 -35.03 -21.53 -32.89
C TRP A 4 -34.32 -21.46 -31.99
N MET A 5 -33.90 -21.33 -31.59
CA MET A 5 -33.29 -21.28 -30.76
C MET A 5 -32.12 -20.97 -30.58
N THR A 6 -31.54 -20.95 -30.26
CA THR A 6 -30.39 -20.78 -30.36
C THR A 6 -29.83 -19.60 -30.07
N LEU A 7 -29.83 -19.11 -29.53
CA LEU A 7 -29.40 -18.03 -29.30
C LEU A 7 -28.85 -17.71 -28.13
N GLY A 8 -28.43 -17.11 -27.40
CA GLY A 8 -27.99 -16.82 -26.17
C GLY A 8 -26.59 -17.12 -25.88
N VAL A 9 -25.95 -17.66 -26.63
CA VAL A 9 -24.64 -18.07 -26.34
C VAL A 9 -23.64 -16.94 -26.29
N ILE A 10 -23.97 -15.91 -26.96
CA ILE A 10 -23.02 -14.84 -27.14
C ILE A 10 -22.65 -14.07 -25.91
N ALA A 11 -23.56 -14.01 -24.94
CA ALA A 11 -23.33 -13.20 -23.76
C ALA A 11 -22.10 -13.60 -22.96
N LEU A 12 -21.70 -14.83 -23.10
CA LEU A 12 -20.59 -15.32 -22.29
C LEU A 12 -19.27 -14.70 -22.62
N LEU A 13 -19.10 -14.24 -23.81
CA LEU A 13 -17.80 -13.70 -24.21
C LEU A 13 -17.43 -12.43 -23.49
N CYS A 14 -18.40 -11.64 -23.10
CA CYS A 14 -18.12 -10.40 -22.42
C CYS A 14 -17.53 -10.59 -21.04
N VAL A 15 -17.90 -11.68 -20.39
CA VAL A 15 -17.41 -11.94 -19.04
C VAL A 15 -15.93 -12.23 -19.01
N GLY A 16 -15.44 -12.88 -20.03
CA GLY A 16 -14.04 -13.23 -20.06
C GLY A 16 -13.09 -12.05 -20.06
N LEU A 17 -13.51 -10.93 -20.61
CA LEU A 17 -12.66 -9.75 -20.65
C LEU A 17 -12.45 -9.16 -19.28
N LEU A 18 -13.47 -9.19 -18.45
CA LEU A 18 -13.35 -8.65 -17.09
C LEU A 18 -12.46 -9.51 -16.23
N ALA A 19 -12.43 -10.79 -16.49
CA ALA A 19 -11.62 -11.71 -15.70
C ALA A 19 -10.13 -11.53 -15.92
N GLN A 20 -9.76 -10.79 -16.96
CA GLN A 20 -8.33 -10.57 -17.24
C GLN A 20 -7.69 -9.54 -16.35
N GLN A 21 -8.48 -8.75 -15.66
CA GLN A 21 -7.93 -7.80 -14.73
C GLN A 21 -7.50 -8.52 -13.47
N LYS A 22 -6.22 -8.46 -13.18
CA LYS A 22 -5.74 -9.03 -11.94
C LYS A 22 -6.19 -8.18 -10.79
N PRO A 23 -6.90 -8.74 -9.82
CA PRO A 23 -7.18 -8.00 -8.60
C PRO A 23 -5.87 -7.79 -7.86
N ALA A 24 -5.76 -6.66 -7.19
CA ALA A 24 -4.62 -6.44 -6.32
C ALA A 24 -4.64 -7.51 -5.23
N PRO A 25 -3.48 -8.06 -4.88
CA PRO A 25 -3.44 -9.04 -3.79
C PRO A 25 -3.96 -8.40 -2.51
N ASN A 26 -4.71 -9.17 -1.75
CA ASN A 26 -5.24 -8.68 -0.48
C ASN A 26 -4.09 -8.47 0.50
N PRO A 27 -3.96 -7.30 1.08
CA PRO A 27 -2.91 -7.06 2.07
C PRO A 27 -3.21 -7.82 3.36
N ILE A 28 -2.14 -8.16 4.07
CA ILE A 28 -2.26 -8.79 5.37
C ILE A 28 -2.56 -7.71 6.39
N LYS A 29 -3.69 -7.81 7.06
CA LYS A 29 -4.02 -6.87 8.13
C LYS A 29 -3.18 -7.19 9.35
N THR A 30 -2.45 -6.22 9.84
CA THR A 30 -1.57 -6.41 10.97
C THR A 30 -1.42 -5.09 11.74
N THR A 31 -0.50 -5.04 12.68
CA THR A 31 -0.26 -3.87 13.51
C THR A 31 1.21 -3.47 13.45
N VAL A 32 1.50 -2.23 13.83
CA VAL A 32 2.89 -1.77 13.91
C VAL A 32 3.68 -2.67 14.85
N ALA A 33 3.10 -3.01 15.99
CA ALA A 33 3.77 -3.87 16.96
C ALA A 33 4.15 -5.23 16.35
N ALA A 34 3.21 -5.85 15.63
CA ALA A 34 3.47 -7.15 15.02
C ALA A 34 4.56 -7.09 13.96
N LEU A 35 4.59 -6.03 13.17
CA LEU A 35 5.65 -5.84 12.17
C LEU A 35 7.01 -5.72 12.82
N LEU A 36 7.11 -4.98 13.92
CA LEU A 36 8.37 -4.78 14.61
C LEU A 36 8.82 -6.02 15.36
N GLU A 37 7.89 -6.83 15.85
CA GLU A 37 8.22 -8.06 16.56
C GLU A 37 8.63 -9.19 15.61
N ASN A 38 8.02 -9.25 14.42
CA ASN A 38 8.24 -10.34 13.48
C ASN A 38 8.54 -9.82 12.08
N PRO A 39 9.61 -9.02 11.90
CA PRO A 39 9.88 -8.42 10.60
C PRO A 39 10.13 -9.44 9.49
N ASP A 40 10.71 -10.58 9.81
CA ASP A 40 10.96 -11.61 8.80
C ASP A 40 9.67 -12.20 8.23
N LYS A 41 8.64 -12.28 9.07
CA LYS A 41 7.36 -12.84 8.66
C LYS A 41 6.67 -12.00 7.60
N PHE A 42 6.85 -10.68 7.67
CA PHE A 42 6.15 -9.74 6.79
C PHE A 42 7.03 -9.17 5.69
N HIS A 43 8.30 -9.52 5.67
CA HIS A 43 9.24 -8.96 4.70
C HIS A 43 8.78 -9.19 3.27
N ARG A 44 8.71 -8.11 2.49
CA ARG A 44 8.28 -8.09 1.08
C ARG A 44 6.82 -8.46 0.87
N LYS A 45 6.01 -8.39 1.92
CA LYS A 45 4.59 -8.67 1.80
C LYS A 45 3.77 -7.40 1.88
N MET A 46 2.64 -7.40 1.21
CA MET A 46 1.69 -6.29 1.31
C MET A 46 0.98 -6.37 2.64
N VAL A 47 1.00 -5.28 3.38
CA VAL A 47 0.38 -5.20 4.70
C VAL A 47 -0.57 -4.02 4.78
N GLN A 48 -1.53 -4.12 5.69
CA GLN A 48 -2.45 -3.02 5.99
C GLN A 48 -2.36 -2.73 7.48
N VAL A 49 -2.03 -1.49 7.81
CA VAL A 49 -1.75 -1.08 9.17
C VAL A 49 -2.42 0.25 9.46
N GLU A 50 -2.89 0.45 10.68
CA GLU A 50 -3.51 1.71 11.11
C GLU A 50 -2.66 2.40 12.15
N GLY A 51 -2.75 3.72 12.18
CA GLY A 51 -2.06 4.53 13.16
C GLY A 51 -2.23 6.00 12.89
N GLU A 52 -1.41 6.81 13.55
CA GLU A 52 -1.43 8.26 13.39
C GLU A 52 -0.17 8.74 12.70
N VAL A 53 -0.33 9.78 11.89
CA VAL A 53 0.80 10.40 11.18
C VAL A 53 1.62 11.25 12.14
N ASP A 54 2.91 10.99 12.19
CA ASP A 54 3.84 11.76 13.00
C ASP A 54 5.09 12.06 12.18
N ASP A 55 5.74 13.17 12.46
CA ASP A 55 6.98 13.57 11.79
C ASP A 55 6.84 13.57 10.27
N LEU A 56 5.80 14.23 9.79
CA LEU A 56 5.48 14.27 8.35
C LEU A 56 6.47 15.15 7.60
N LYS A 57 7.00 14.63 6.50
CA LYS A 57 7.92 15.34 5.63
C LYS A 57 7.51 15.14 4.18
N LYS A 58 7.36 16.24 3.46
CA LYS A 58 7.11 16.21 2.02
C LYS A 58 8.31 16.85 1.33
N LYS A 59 8.88 16.11 0.39
CA LYS A 59 10.10 16.54 -0.28
C LYS A 59 9.95 16.43 -1.79
N THR A 60 10.76 17.21 -2.49
CA THR A 60 10.87 17.10 -3.94
C THR A 60 12.35 16.97 -4.26
N SER A 61 12.73 15.94 -5.00
CA SER A 61 14.12 15.71 -5.36
C SER A 61 14.58 16.74 -6.39
N ARG A 62 15.88 16.78 -6.66
CA ARG A 62 16.44 17.67 -7.68
C ARG A 62 15.84 17.39 -9.06
N ALA A 63 15.47 16.14 -9.32
CA ALA A 63 14.85 15.76 -10.58
C ALA A 63 13.37 16.11 -10.63
N GLY A 64 12.82 16.71 -9.57
CA GLY A 64 11.41 17.09 -9.52
C GLY A 64 10.48 15.98 -9.06
N ASN A 65 10.99 14.92 -8.47
CA ASN A 65 10.18 13.81 -8.01
C ASN A 65 9.70 14.04 -6.58
N PRO A 66 8.39 14.15 -6.37
CA PRO A 66 7.86 14.35 -5.03
C PRO A 66 7.83 13.06 -4.23
N SER A 67 7.96 13.19 -2.92
CA SER A 67 7.82 12.06 -1.99
C SER A 67 7.28 12.53 -0.65
N THR A 68 6.70 11.60 0.08
CA THR A 68 6.18 11.84 1.42
C THR A 68 6.73 10.76 2.34
N THR A 69 7.19 11.16 3.51
CA THR A 69 7.68 10.24 4.53
C THR A 69 7.08 10.63 5.86
N PHE A 70 6.67 9.67 6.65
CA PHE A 70 6.19 9.93 7.99
C PHE A 70 6.40 8.72 8.89
N LYS A 71 6.26 8.93 10.19
CA LYS A 71 6.22 7.84 11.15
C LYS A 71 4.76 7.50 11.41
N LEU A 72 4.43 6.22 11.29
CA LEU A 72 3.10 5.75 11.64
C LEU A 72 3.16 5.30 13.09
N ASP A 73 2.47 6.04 13.95
CA ASP A 73 2.47 5.79 15.39
C ASP A 73 1.23 5.01 15.78
N SER A 74 1.43 3.94 16.52
CA SER A 74 0.33 3.15 17.05
C SER A 74 0.73 2.65 18.44
N GLY A 75 0.08 3.19 19.47
CA GLY A 75 0.35 2.77 20.84
C GLY A 75 1.77 3.04 21.30
N GLY A 76 2.39 4.10 20.81
CA GLY A 76 3.75 4.45 21.18
C GLY A 76 4.83 3.76 20.36
N LYS A 77 4.45 2.87 19.46
CA LYS A 77 5.39 2.22 18.55
C LYS A 77 5.28 2.83 17.18
N GLN A 78 6.40 3.02 16.51
CA GLN A 78 6.44 3.73 15.24
C GLN A 78 7.15 2.93 14.16
N ILE A 79 6.69 3.11 12.92
CA ILE A 79 7.32 2.54 11.75
C ILE A 79 7.35 3.61 10.66
N THR A 80 8.39 3.62 9.85
CA THR A 80 8.50 4.60 8.77
C THR A 80 7.65 4.19 7.59
N VAL A 81 6.89 5.15 7.05
CA VAL A 81 6.10 4.97 5.84
C VAL A 81 6.64 5.92 4.78
N PHE A 82 6.87 5.40 3.59
CA PHE A 82 7.35 6.16 2.45
C PHE A 82 6.35 6.02 1.30
N SER A 83 6.16 7.10 0.55
CA SER A 83 5.37 7.05 -0.68
C SER A 83 5.91 8.06 -1.68
N TYR A 84 6.00 7.68 -2.95
CA TYR A 84 6.17 8.67 -3.99
C TYR A 84 4.91 9.52 -4.08
N GLY A 85 5.07 10.78 -4.44
CA GLY A 85 3.99 11.74 -4.50
C GLY A 85 3.83 12.51 -3.20
N HIS A 86 3.11 13.62 -3.25
CA HIS A 86 2.74 14.36 -2.05
C HIS A 86 1.35 13.91 -1.60
N LEU A 87 1.30 13.18 -0.52
CA LEU A 87 0.04 12.66 0.01
C LEU A 87 -0.79 13.77 0.65
N SER A 88 -2.10 13.60 0.62
CA SER A 88 -3.03 14.57 1.21
C SER A 88 -3.29 14.28 2.68
N VAL A 89 -2.25 14.05 3.44
CA VAL A 89 -2.36 13.78 4.87
C VAL A 89 -1.64 14.88 5.65
N GLU A 90 -2.02 15.01 6.89
CA GLU A 90 -1.44 16.00 7.78
C GLU A 90 -0.99 15.34 9.07
N GLU A 91 -0.19 16.08 9.81
CA GLU A 91 0.29 15.66 11.12
C GLU A 91 -0.91 15.30 12.01
N ASP A 92 -0.77 14.21 12.77
CA ASP A 92 -1.80 13.70 13.68
C ASP A 92 -3.04 13.08 13.03
N ASP A 93 -3.10 13.00 11.71
CA ASP A 93 -4.20 12.31 11.04
C ASP A 93 -4.18 10.82 11.37
N LYS A 94 -5.37 10.27 11.59
CA LYS A 94 -5.52 8.82 11.71
C LYS A 94 -5.67 8.25 10.31
N VAL A 95 -4.82 7.29 9.99
CA VAL A 95 -4.74 6.76 8.62
C VAL A 95 -4.71 5.25 8.59
N VAL A 96 -5.09 4.72 7.43
CA VAL A 96 -4.91 3.32 7.09
C VAL A 96 -3.87 3.27 5.98
N VAL A 97 -2.79 2.56 6.24
CA VAL A 97 -1.67 2.44 5.31
C VAL A 97 -1.66 1.05 4.70
N VAL A 98 -1.63 0.98 3.39
CA VAL A 98 -1.44 -0.27 2.66
C VAL A 98 -0.14 -0.14 1.88
N GLY A 99 0.75 -1.08 2.04
CA GLY A 99 2.02 -1.02 1.34
C GLY A 99 2.86 -2.26 1.57
N LYS A 100 3.98 -2.31 0.87
CA LYS A 100 4.91 -3.42 1.00
C LYS A 100 5.85 -3.16 2.17
N PHE A 101 5.91 -4.11 3.08
CA PHE A 101 6.81 -4.00 4.23
C PHE A 101 8.20 -4.48 3.86
N HIS A 102 9.20 -3.71 4.22
CA HIS A 102 10.61 -4.08 4.07
C HIS A 102 11.26 -4.11 5.43
N LYS A 103 11.74 -5.28 5.80
CA LYS A 103 12.57 -5.41 7.00
C LYS A 103 13.82 -4.55 6.87
N GLU A 104 14.38 -4.56 5.67
CA GLU A 104 15.56 -3.79 5.36
C GLU A 104 15.57 -3.47 3.88
N ARG A 105 15.89 -2.24 3.54
CA ARG A 105 15.98 -1.80 2.15
C ARG A 105 17.19 -0.91 2.00
N ARG A 106 17.99 -1.21 1.00
CA ARG A 106 19.18 -0.40 0.72
C ARG A 106 18.92 0.48 -0.50
N VAL A 107 19.18 1.77 -0.35
CA VAL A 107 19.06 2.74 -1.43
C VAL A 107 20.37 3.52 -1.47
N GLY A 108 21.21 3.26 -2.48
CA GLY A 108 22.53 3.86 -2.53
C GLY A 108 23.37 3.43 -1.33
N ARG A 109 23.84 4.40 -0.56
CA ARG A 109 24.61 4.14 0.65
C ARG A 109 23.75 4.06 1.90
N SER A 110 22.46 4.32 1.78
CA SER A 110 21.58 4.35 2.93
C SER A 110 20.86 3.02 3.10
N THR A 111 20.72 2.60 4.34
CA THR A 111 19.96 1.41 4.69
C THR A 111 18.77 1.84 5.54
N PHE A 112 17.57 1.45 5.11
CA PHE A 112 16.34 1.75 5.83
C PHE A 112 15.81 0.45 6.43
N LYS A 113 15.50 0.47 7.71
CA LYS A 113 14.97 -0.70 8.41
C LYS A 113 13.53 -0.48 8.78
N ASN A 114 12.74 -1.54 8.65
CA ASN A 114 11.33 -1.54 9.05
C ASN A 114 10.56 -0.38 8.41
N GLU A 115 10.43 -0.43 7.09
CA GLU A 115 9.75 0.61 6.32
C GLU A 115 8.61 0.01 5.54
N ILE A 116 7.51 0.77 5.43
CA ILE A 116 6.41 0.41 4.54
C ILE A 116 6.47 1.32 3.32
N ASP A 117 6.56 0.73 2.13
CA ASP A 117 6.47 1.49 0.89
C ASP A 117 5.01 1.50 0.45
N ALA A 118 4.37 2.62 0.65
CA ALA A 118 2.95 2.81 0.34
C ALA A 118 2.74 3.48 -1.01
N SER A 119 3.74 3.47 -1.87
CA SER A 119 3.64 4.11 -3.18
C SER A 119 2.55 3.47 -4.03
N PRO A 120 1.73 4.28 -4.72
CA PRO A 120 0.65 3.74 -5.56
C PRO A 120 1.15 2.78 -6.63
N LYS A 121 2.33 3.03 -7.17
CA LYS A 121 2.92 2.19 -8.20
C LYS A 121 3.13 0.75 -7.71
N GLU A 122 3.36 0.59 -6.42
CA GLU A 122 3.54 -0.72 -5.80
C GLU A 122 2.23 -1.30 -5.27
N GLY A 123 1.11 -0.66 -5.54
CA GLY A 123 -0.18 -1.09 -5.04
C GLY A 123 -0.51 -0.56 -3.65
N GLY A 124 0.26 0.39 -3.18
CA GLY A 124 0.05 0.96 -1.86
C GLY A 124 -0.90 2.13 -1.83
N SER A 125 -1.28 2.54 -0.65
CA SER A 125 -2.11 3.71 -0.44
C SER A 125 -2.04 4.17 1.01
N VAL A 126 -2.34 5.44 1.22
CA VAL A 126 -2.53 6.01 2.56
C VAL A 126 -3.83 6.79 2.51
N ARG A 127 -4.78 6.43 3.35
CA ARG A 127 -6.06 7.11 3.39
C ARG A 127 -6.44 7.44 4.81
N LYS A 128 -7.15 8.53 4.97
CA LYS A 128 -7.62 8.93 6.29
C LYS A 128 -8.66 7.95 6.78
N LYS A 129 -8.57 7.61 8.05
CA LYS A 129 -9.55 6.76 8.69
C LYS A 129 -10.71 7.63 9.16
N GLN A 130 -11.92 7.19 8.86
CA GLN A 130 -13.11 7.90 9.29
C GLN A 130 -13.71 7.31 10.55
#